data_9a47d3321fe6b57ab48cfa8f5a7c71dd
#
_entry.id   9a47d3321fe6b57ab48cfa8f5a7c71dd
#
_cell.length_a   1.000
_cell.length_b   1.000
_cell.length_c   1.000
_cell.angle_alpha   90.00
_cell.angle_beta   90.00
_cell.angle_gamma   90.00
#
_symmetry.space_group_name_H-M   'P 1'
#
loop_
_entity.id
_entity.type
_entity.pdbx_description
1 polymer ?
#
loop_
_entity_poly.entity_id
_entity_poly.type
_entity_poly.pdbx_seq_one_letter_code
_entity_poly.pdbx_strand_id
1 'polypeptide(L)'
;MNKRLQYIVSAFLALMLSASLMAQTVSAPLGQDNKAGNEEVLSAEQQALNLEIESRLAQFMDDFKQLQVVGSFILVPDAKLEITKNFVDVLNQRLNTYNQRYNNLDVMWVTYTQAQQMDIANNEDLMKTVADIEQLKQTVKDTLDARSDMVKAVEDFANADHFIMSQVSVYKKLYKRAFQLSVVKKLAPQLEKAKAREALIFEKLQASYDAAKAATELVPSLQPRMNMLDEQFVVMKSVSEKVQALEYKPIIQRIKDYLFGLAAVAVIMLFVSLMIAKYKAYKDKIANLKKMDELMKKQGKDVQYPTI
;
A
#
# COMPACT_ATOMS: atom_id res chain seq x y z
N MET A 1 11.91 -12.28 22.67
CA MET A 1 10.51 -11.98 23.04
C MET A 1 10.52 -10.94 24.14
N ASN A 2 10.02 -9.74 23.87
CA ASN A 2 10.28 -8.52 24.63
C ASN A 2 9.44 -8.51 25.93
N LYS A 3 10.11 -8.44 27.11
CA LYS A 3 9.47 -8.44 28.44
C LYS A 3 8.35 -7.38 28.58
N ARG A 4 8.39 -6.30 27.81
CA ARG A 4 7.34 -5.27 27.80
C ARG A 4 6.01 -5.76 27.21
N LEU A 5 6.03 -6.72 26.26
CA LEU A 5 4.82 -7.28 25.68
C LEU A 5 4.11 -8.23 26.68
N GLN A 6 4.87 -8.93 27.52
CA GLN A 6 4.30 -9.78 28.58
C GLN A 6 3.58 -8.97 29.65
N TYR A 7 4.10 -7.78 30.01
CA TYR A 7 3.45 -6.91 31.00
C TYR A 7 2.15 -6.30 30.49
N ILE A 8 2.06 -5.96 29.20
CA ILE A 8 0.83 -5.42 28.61
C ILE A 8 -0.25 -6.50 28.54
N VAL A 9 0.11 -7.73 28.17
CA VAL A 9 -0.84 -8.87 28.11
C VAL A 9 -1.29 -9.26 29.52
N SER A 10 -0.40 -9.24 30.52
CA SER A 10 -0.76 -9.57 31.91
C SER A 10 -1.62 -8.49 32.58
N ALA A 11 -1.39 -7.20 32.25
CA ALA A 11 -2.22 -6.10 32.74
C ALA A 11 -3.64 -6.15 32.14
N PHE A 12 -3.76 -6.55 30.89
CA PHE A 12 -5.06 -6.70 30.21
C PHE A 12 -5.86 -7.90 30.75
N LEU A 13 -5.19 -9.01 31.08
CA LEU A 13 -5.85 -10.17 31.69
C LEU A 13 -6.34 -9.89 33.12
N ALA A 14 -5.58 -9.07 33.89
CA ALA A 14 -5.96 -8.67 35.23
C ALA A 14 -7.16 -7.70 35.24
N LEU A 15 -7.29 -6.82 34.24
CA LEU A 15 -8.43 -5.93 34.09
C LEU A 15 -9.73 -6.69 33.71
N MET A 16 -9.61 -7.78 32.96
CA MET A 16 -10.75 -8.62 32.58
C MET A 16 -11.30 -9.46 33.74
N LEU A 17 -10.43 -9.82 34.71
CA LEU A 17 -10.85 -10.60 35.90
C LEU A 17 -11.45 -9.75 37.00
N SER A 18 -11.16 -8.43 37.06
CA SER A 18 -11.71 -7.53 38.07
C SER A 18 -13.13 -7.01 37.75
N ALA A 19 -13.55 -7.06 36.49
CA ALA A 19 -14.88 -6.65 36.09
C ALA A 19 -15.98 -7.67 36.45
N SER A 20 -15.63 -8.94 36.72
CA SER A 20 -16.56 -10.02 37.05
C SER A 20 -16.97 -10.09 38.53
N LEU A 21 -16.40 -9.27 39.42
CA LEU A 21 -16.61 -9.39 40.85
C LEU A 21 -17.43 -8.27 41.49
N MET A 22 -17.97 -7.32 40.74
CA MET A 22 -18.70 -6.16 41.28
C MET A 22 -20.23 -6.19 41.07
N ALA A 23 -20.79 -7.34 40.74
CA ALA A 23 -22.26 -7.44 40.53
C ALA A 23 -22.94 -8.32 41.62
N GLN A 24 -22.70 -7.99 42.88
CA GLN A 24 -23.56 -8.48 43.95
C GLN A 24 -23.66 -7.43 45.04
N THR A 25 -24.82 -6.89 45.22
CA THR A 25 -25.49 -6.23 46.31
C THR A 25 -26.13 -4.89 45.95
N VAL A 26 -27.42 -4.87 45.65
CA VAL A 26 -28.28 -3.77 46.03
C VAL A 26 -29.63 -4.37 46.47
N SER A 27 -29.92 -4.18 47.75
CA SER A 27 -31.16 -4.48 48.39
C SER A 27 -32.25 -3.47 48.02
N ALA A 28 -33.51 -3.92 47.92
CA ALA A 28 -34.67 -3.11 47.68
C ALA A 28 -35.11 -2.27 48.89
N PRO A 29 -35.85 -1.18 48.69
CA PRO A 29 -36.96 -0.86 49.60
C PRO A 29 -38.30 -0.80 48.91
N LEU A 30 -39.29 -1.35 49.65
CA LEU A 30 -40.70 -1.24 49.44
C LEU A 30 -41.22 0.21 49.56
N GLY A 31 -42.14 0.55 48.66
CA GLY A 31 -42.99 1.77 48.79
C GLY A 31 -44.18 1.64 47.87
N GLN A 32 -45.33 1.33 48.46
CA GLN A 32 -46.65 1.37 47.83
C GLN A 32 -47.07 2.80 47.49
N ASP A 33 -47.61 3.02 46.30
CA ASP A 33 -48.85 3.84 46.20
C ASP A 33 -49.60 3.56 44.87
N ASN A 34 -50.91 3.32 45.05
CA ASN A 34 -51.92 3.03 44.05
C ASN A 34 -52.28 4.24 43.16
N LYS A 35 -52.26 4.07 41.83
CA LYS A 35 -53.23 4.76 40.94
C LYS A 35 -53.68 3.79 39.86
N ALA A 36 -54.93 3.50 39.88
CA ALA A 36 -55.65 2.68 38.91
C ALA A 36 -55.73 3.36 37.55
N GLY A 37 -55.14 2.73 36.56
CA GLY A 37 -55.38 2.87 35.14
C GLY A 37 -54.98 1.51 34.57
N ASN A 38 -55.78 0.92 33.68
CA ASN A 38 -55.66 -0.44 33.15
C ASN A 38 -54.28 -0.72 32.56
N GLU A 39 -53.25 -0.80 33.38
CA GLU A 39 -52.01 -1.49 33.13
C GLU A 39 -52.23 -2.91 33.68
N GLU A 40 -52.19 -3.92 32.79
CA GLU A 40 -52.04 -5.31 33.20
C GLU A 40 -50.84 -5.36 34.13
N VAL A 41 -51.09 -5.51 35.43
CA VAL A 41 -50.04 -5.68 36.44
C VAL A 41 -49.35 -6.99 36.09
N LEU A 42 -48.21 -6.93 35.38
CA LEU A 42 -47.37 -8.08 35.14
C LEU A 42 -47.14 -8.82 36.46
N SER A 43 -47.27 -10.13 36.46
CA SER A 43 -47.00 -10.93 37.64
C SER A 43 -45.54 -10.67 38.12
N ALA A 44 -45.28 -10.78 39.40
CA ALA A 44 -43.94 -10.60 39.95
C ALA A 44 -42.88 -11.51 39.23
N GLU A 45 -43.32 -12.67 38.79
CA GLU A 45 -42.51 -13.60 37.99
C GLU A 45 -42.14 -13.05 36.60
N GLN A 46 -43.13 -12.41 35.94
CA GLN A 46 -42.90 -11.79 34.61
C GLN A 46 -41.98 -10.57 34.72
N GLN A 47 -42.08 -9.79 35.78
CA GLN A 47 -41.18 -8.67 36.03
C GLN A 47 -39.75 -9.14 36.30
N ALA A 48 -39.56 -10.22 37.07
CA ALA A 48 -38.27 -10.82 37.34
C ALA A 48 -37.64 -11.37 36.06
N LEU A 49 -38.43 -12.04 35.21
CA LEU A 49 -37.95 -12.54 33.90
C LEU A 49 -37.56 -11.41 32.98
N ASN A 50 -38.33 -10.35 32.86
CA ASN A 50 -37.98 -9.19 32.05
C ASN A 50 -36.66 -8.54 32.48
N LEU A 51 -36.43 -8.40 33.79
CA LEU A 51 -35.17 -7.87 34.33
C LEU A 51 -33.95 -8.78 34.01
N GLU A 52 -34.17 -10.10 34.06
CA GLU A 52 -33.12 -11.06 33.66
C GLU A 52 -32.79 -10.93 32.17
N ILE A 53 -33.82 -10.81 31.31
CA ILE A 53 -33.65 -10.61 29.86
C ILE A 53 -32.93 -9.28 29.58
N GLU A 54 -33.35 -8.16 30.19
CA GLU A 54 -32.71 -6.86 30.08
C GLU A 54 -31.23 -6.91 30.46
N SER A 55 -30.89 -7.55 31.59
CA SER A 55 -29.53 -7.72 32.05
C SER A 55 -28.68 -8.50 31.05
N ARG A 56 -29.24 -9.55 30.46
CA ARG A 56 -28.56 -10.37 29.47
C ARG A 56 -28.40 -9.65 28.13
N LEU A 57 -29.38 -8.89 27.68
CA LEU A 57 -29.27 -8.04 26.48
C LEU A 57 -28.20 -6.96 26.65
N ALA A 58 -28.16 -6.31 27.84
CA ALA A 58 -27.12 -5.32 28.15
C ALA A 58 -25.70 -5.94 28.07
N GLN A 59 -25.55 -7.18 28.54
CA GLN A 59 -24.28 -7.91 28.43
C GLN A 59 -23.90 -8.17 26.96
N PHE A 60 -24.82 -8.64 26.11
CA PHE A 60 -24.57 -8.82 24.68
C PHE A 60 -24.19 -7.49 24.00
N MET A 61 -24.88 -6.39 24.34
CA MET A 61 -24.54 -5.07 23.82
C MET A 61 -23.11 -4.67 24.16
N ASP A 62 -22.68 -4.90 25.40
CA ASP A 62 -21.32 -4.59 25.83
C ASP A 62 -20.28 -5.50 25.16
N ASP A 63 -20.58 -6.77 25.00
CA ASP A 63 -19.68 -7.73 24.33
C ASP A 63 -19.50 -7.36 22.86
N PHE A 64 -20.56 -6.97 22.13
CA PHE A 64 -20.45 -6.49 20.74
C PHE A 64 -19.74 -5.14 20.66
N LYS A 65 -19.95 -4.20 21.59
CA LYS A 65 -19.21 -2.93 21.66
C LYS A 65 -17.71 -3.17 21.88
N GLN A 66 -17.35 -4.06 22.80
CA GLN A 66 -15.96 -4.42 23.03
C GLN A 66 -15.33 -5.04 21.77
N LEU A 67 -16.08 -5.91 21.09
CA LEU A 67 -15.63 -6.52 19.85
C LEU A 67 -15.42 -5.46 18.75
N GLN A 68 -16.32 -4.48 18.63
CA GLN A 68 -16.18 -3.36 17.70
C GLN A 68 -14.88 -2.57 17.95
N VAL A 69 -14.58 -2.26 19.21
CA VAL A 69 -13.35 -1.55 19.60
C VAL A 69 -12.12 -2.37 19.23
N VAL A 70 -12.09 -3.67 19.55
CA VAL A 70 -10.97 -4.55 19.21
C VAL A 70 -10.78 -4.62 17.69
N GLY A 71 -11.86 -4.72 16.90
CA GLY A 71 -11.84 -4.75 15.45
C GLY A 71 -11.18 -3.51 14.84
N SER A 72 -11.38 -2.34 15.46
CA SER A 72 -10.79 -1.08 14.98
C SER A 72 -9.25 -1.06 15.08
N PHE A 73 -8.65 -1.84 15.98
CA PHE A 73 -7.20 -1.91 16.22
C PHE A 73 -6.48 -3.03 15.45
N ILE A 74 -7.18 -3.88 14.69
CA ILE A 74 -6.53 -5.00 13.97
C ILE A 74 -5.55 -4.52 12.92
N LEU A 75 -5.77 -3.35 12.34
CA LEU A 75 -4.91 -2.72 11.34
C LEU A 75 -4.76 -1.23 11.59
N VAL A 76 -3.72 -0.87 12.32
CA VAL A 76 -3.06 0.42 12.12
C VAL A 76 -1.65 0.08 11.63
N PRO A 77 -1.41 0.01 10.31
CA PRO A 77 -0.05 -0.12 9.81
C PRO A 77 0.65 1.20 10.12
N ASP A 78 1.58 1.13 11.05
CA ASP A 78 2.54 2.23 11.25
C ASP A 78 3.37 2.33 9.96
N ALA A 79 3.50 3.53 9.40
CA ALA A 79 4.21 3.79 8.14
C ALA A 79 5.69 3.35 8.15
N LYS A 80 6.20 2.86 9.29
CA LYS A 80 7.56 2.36 9.51
C LYS A 80 7.66 0.84 9.58
N LEU A 81 6.56 0.10 9.47
CA LEU A 81 6.60 -1.36 9.58
C LEU A 81 7.17 -1.97 8.30
N GLU A 82 8.26 -2.70 8.45
CA GLU A 82 8.70 -3.64 7.42
C GLU A 82 7.64 -4.73 7.23
N ILE A 83 7.10 -4.82 6.03
CA ILE A 83 6.13 -5.84 5.67
C ILE A 83 6.89 -7.15 5.49
N THR A 84 7.07 -7.86 6.59
CA THR A 84 7.68 -9.18 6.61
C THR A 84 6.59 -10.24 6.59
N LYS A 85 6.93 -11.45 6.16
CA LYS A 85 6.04 -12.61 6.24
C LYS A 85 5.49 -12.81 7.65
N ASN A 86 6.33 -12.64 8.67
CA ASN A 86 5.91 -12.73 10.07
C ASN A 86 4.85 -11.69 10.45
N PHE A 87 4.90 -10.50 9.85
CA PHE A 87 3.90 -9.46 10.09
C PHE A 87 2.55 -9.88 9.50
N VAL A 88 2.53 -10.39 8.27
CA VAL A 88 1.32 -10.92 7.62
C VAL A 88 0.73 -12.09 8.43
N ASP A 89 1.56 -13.02 8.89
CA ASP A 89 1.14 -14.14 9.73
C ASP A 89 0.49 -13.67 11.04
N VAL A 90 1.05 -12.65 11.69
CA VAL A 90 0.47 -12.04 12.91
C VAL A 90 -0.87 -11.37 12.62
N LEU A 91 -1.00 -10.65 11.50
CA LEU A 91 -2.26 -10.04 11.10
C LEU A 91 -3.35 -11.09 10.85
N ASN A 92 -3.02 -12.14 10.11
CA ASN A 92 -3.91 -13.26 9.83
C ASN A 92 -4.34 -13.96 11.13
N GLN A 93 -3.43 -14.18 12.07
CA GLN A 93 -3.75 -14.76 13.37
C GLN A 93 -4.71 -13.88 14.19
N ARG A 94 -4.47 -12.57 14.20
CA ARG A 94 -5.36 -11.62 14.91
C ARG A 94 -6.75 -11.59 14.27
N LEU A 95 -6.82 -11.53 12.94
CA LEU A 95 -8.09 -11.57 12.21
C LEU A 95 -8.86 -12.86 12.50
N ASN A 96 -8.19 -14.01 12.46
CA ASN A 96 -8.82 -15.30 12.76
C ASN A 96 -9.34 -15.37 14.20
N THR A 97 -8.58 -14.84 15.17
CA THR A 97 -9.01 -14.78 16.58
C THR A 97 -10.24 -13.90 16.74
N TYR A 98 -10.26 -12.76 16.06
CA TYR A 98 -11.39 -11.85 16.06
C TYR A 98 -12.63 -12.47 15.43
N ASN A 99 -12.47 -13.12 14.27
CA ASN A 99 -13.54 -13.82 13.57
C ASN A 99 -14.14 -14.96 14.42
N GLN A 100 -13.30 -15.74 15.11
CA GLN A 100 -13.77 -16.77 16.03
C GLN A 100 -14.58 -16.18 17.19
N ARG A 101 -14.15 -15.05 17.77
CA ARG A 101 -14.90 -14.38 18.84
C ARG A 101 -16.27 -13.87 18.34
N TYR A 102 -16.29 -13.25 17.16
CA TYR A 102 -17.53 -12.79 16.53
C TYR A 102 -18.50 -13.97 16.31
N ASN A 103 -18.02 -15.03 15.68
CA ASN A 103 -18.86 -16.21 15.39
C ASN A 103 -19.42 -16.86 16.67
N ASN A 104 -18.59 -16.97 17.72
CA ASN A 104 -19.05 -17.52 19.00
C ASN A 104 -20.13 -16.61 19.63
N LEU A 105 -19.92 -15.30 19.63
CA LEU A 105 -20.89 -14.35 20.17
C LEU A 105 -22.18 -14.34 19.35
N ASP A 106 -22.09 -14.40 18.02
CA ASP A 106 -23.24 -14.46 17.12
C ASP A 106 -24.08 -15.72 17.36
N VAL A 107 -23.46 -16.89 17.51
CA VAL A 107 -24.16 -18.14 17.85
C VAL A 107 -24.86 -18.04 19.21
N MET A 108 -24.20 -17.48 20.22
CA MET A 108 -24.81 -17.25 21.53
C MET A 108 -25.99 -16.30 21.45
N TRP A 109 -25.85 -15.21 20.70
CA TRP A 109 -26.90 -14.23 20.45
C TRP A 109 -28.13 -14.85 19.78
N VAL A 110 -27.93 -15.54 18.66
CA VAL A 110 -29.03 -16.19 17.92
C VAL A 110 -29.74 -17.24 18.79
N THR A 111 -28.98 -18.06 19.52
CA THR A 111 -29.55 -19.07 20.40
C THR A 111 -30.40 -18.43 21.53
N TYR A 112 -29.87 -17.36 22.12
CA TYR A 112 -30.59 -16.65 23.20
C TYR A 112 -31.87 -15.98 22.72
N THR A 113 -31.80 -15.22 21.62
CA THR A 113 -32.97 -14.53 21.06
C THR A 113 -34.05 -15.48 20.58
N GLN A 114 -33.67 -16.65 20.04
CA GLN A 114 -34.64 -17.69 19.69
C GLN A 114 -35.31 -18.29 20.94
N ALA A 115 -34.55 -18.53 22.01
CA ALA A 115 -35.07 -19.07 23.25
C ALA A 115 -36.06 -18.11 23.96
N GLN A 116 -35.82 -16.80 23.87
CA GLN A 116 -36.62 -15.76 24.52
C GLN A 116 -37.58 -15.05 23.56
N GLN A 117 -37.85 -15.61 22.39
CA GLN A 117 -38.59 -14.92 21.31
C GLN A 117 -39.96 -14.44 21.73
N MET A 118 -40.72 -15.23 22.52
CA MET A 118 -42.05 -14.87 22.96
C MET A 118 -42.02 -13.73 23.98
N ASP A 119 -41.11 -13.78 24.94
CA ASP A 119 -41.01 -12.78 26.00
C ASP A 119 -40.53 -11.44 25.44
N ILE A 120 -39.60 -11.46 24.50
CA ILE A 120 -39.11 -10.28 23.78
C ILE A 120 -40.24 -9.67 22.94
N ALA A 121 -41.00 -10.49 22.20
CA ALA A 121 -42.09 -10.01 21.34
C ALA A 121 -43.26 -9.35 22.11
N ASN A 122 -43.41 -9.68 23.37
CA ASN A 122 -44.45 -9.11 24.23
C ASN A 122 -44.01 -7.81 24.96
N ASN A 123 -42.76 -7.37 24.77
CA ASN A 123 -42.20 -6.19 25.43
C ASN A 123 -41.53 -5.26 24.39
N GLU A 124 -42.08 -4.07 24.18
CA GLU A 124 -41.64 -3.10 23.18
C GLU A 124 -40.22 -2.59 23.47
N ASP A 125 -39.83 -2.39 24.73
CA ASP A 125 -38.51 -1.93 25.13
C ASP A 125 -37.43 -3.02 24.85
N LEU A 126 -37.79 -4.30 25.11
CA LEU A 126 -36.91 -5.42 24.78
C LEU A 126 -36.72 -5.56 23.26
N MET A 127 -37.78 -5.43 22.47
CA MET A 127 -37.73 -5.45 21.01
C MET A 127 -36.79 -4.34 20.47
N LYS A 128 -36.91 -3.13 21.03
CA LYS A 128 -36.05 -2.02 20.65
C LYS A 128 -34.56 -2.32 20.96
N THR A 129 -34.30 -2.82 22.17
CA THR A 129 -32.92 -3.20 22.56
C THR A 129 -32.35 -4.29 21.67
N VAL A 130 -33.15 -5.28 21.29
CA VAL A 130 -32.76 -6.32 20.33
C VAL A 130 -32.41 -5.72 18.95
N ALA A 131 -33.23 -4.79 18.47
CA ALA A 131 -32.96 -4.10 17.19
C ALA A 131 -31.65 -3.30 17.23
N ASP A 132 -31.36 -2.61 18.34
CA ASP A 132 -30.12 -1.86 18.55
C ASP A 132 -28.90 -2.81 18.55
N ILE A 133 -29.00 -3.98 19.17
CA ILE A 133 -27.95 -5.00 19.18
C ILE A 133 -27.73 -5.59 17.79
N GLU A 134 -28.81 -5.89 17.04
CA GLU A 134 -28.69 -6.38 15.66
C GLU A 134 -28.01 -5.35 14.75
N GLN A 135 -28.30 -4.08 14.89
CA GLN A 135 -27.60 -3.02 14.16
C GLN A 135 -26.12 -2.95 14.53
N LEU A 136 -25.79 -3.05 15.82
CA LEU A 136 -24.41 -3.09 16.29
C LEU A 136 -23.68 -4.32 15.77
N LYS A 137 -24.30 -5.50 15.82
CA LYS A 137 -23.78 -6.75 15.28
C LYS A 137 -23.45 -6.63 13.80
N GLN A 138 -24.35 -6.02 13.01
CA GLN A 138 -24.10 -5.77 11.59
C GLN A 138 -22.88 -4.83 11.40
N THR A 139 -22.77 -3.76 12.18
CA THR A 139 -21.63 -2.85 12.15
C THR A 139 -20.31 -3.56 12.47
N VAL A 140 -20.32 -4.47 13.45
CA VAL A 140 -19.15 -5.28 13.80
C VAL A 140 -18.78 -6.22 12.66
N LYS A 141 -19.77 -6.84 12.01
CA LYS A 141 -19.55 -7.69 10.84
C LYS A 141 -18.95 -6.92 9.66
N ASP A 142 -19.53 -5.77 9.33
CA ASP A 142 -19.01 -4.93 8.23
C ASP A 142 -17.56 -4.48 8.50
N THR A 143 -17.24 -4.19 9.78
CA THR A 143 -15.88 -3.89 10.20
C THR A 143 -14.95 -5.11 10.01
N LEU A 144 -15.42 -6.30 10.34
CA LEU A 144 -14.68 -7.54 10.17
C LEU A 144 -14.37 -7.81 8.69
N ASP A 145 -15.36 -7.67 7.83
CA ASP A 145 -15.24 -7.89 6.39
C ASP A 145 -14.25 -6.88 5.77
N ALA A 146 -14.39 -5.59 6.11
CA ALA A 146 -13.44 -4.55 5.67
C ALA A 146 -12.00 -4.82 6.16
N ARG A 147 -11.82 -5.32 7.38
CA ARG A 147 -10.49 -5.69 7.91
C ARG A 147 -9.92 -6.94 7.22
N SER A 148 -10.77 -7.90 6.87
CA SER A 148 -10.39 -9.06 6.09
C SER A 148 -9.81 -8.66 4.73
N ASP A 149 -10.48 -7.76 4.02
CA ASP A 149 -10.02 -7.25 2.73
C ASP A 149 -8.68 -6.51 2.85
N MET A 150 -8.52 -5.70 3.91
CA MET A 150 -7.25 -5.02 4.18
C MET A 150 -6.10 -5.99 4.50
N VAL A 151 -6.33 -7.03 5.30
CA VAL A 151 -5.31 -8.04 5.61
C VAL A 151 -4.89 -8.79 4.36
N LYS A 152 -5.86 -9.15 3.52
CA LYS A 152 -5.59 -9.78 2.23
C LYS A 152 -4.78 -8.86 1.31
N ALA A 153 -5.13 -7.57 1.24
CA ALA A 153 -4.36 -6.59 0.47
C ALA A 153 -2.91 -6.48 0.95
N VAL A 154 -2.66 -6.49 2.26
CA VAL A 154 -1.29 -6.49 2.82
C VAL A 154 -0.54 -7.77 2.45
N GLU A 155 -1.20 -8.93 2.45
CA GLU A 155 -0.61 -10.21 2.03
C GLU A 155 -0.26 -10.20 0.54
N ASP A 156 -1.18 -9.74 -0.32
CA ASP A 156 -0.95 -9.63 -1.76
C ASP A 156 0.20 -8.65 -2.06
N PHE A 157 0.27 -7.53 -1.34
CA PHE A 157 1.39 -6.60 -1.42
C PHE A 157 2.71 -7.24 -1.00
N ALA A 158 2.74 -7.96 0.12
CA ALA A 158 3.95 -8.63 0.61
C ALA A 158 4.48 -9.67 -0.40
N ASN A 159 3.57 -10.45 -1.00
CA ASN A 159 3.91 -11.43 -2.03
C ASN A 159 4.46 -10.75 -3.29
N ALA A 160 3.82 -9.65 -3.72
CA ALA A 160 4.25 -8.87 -4.86
C ALA A 160 5.62 -8.22 -4.61
N ASP A 161 5.83 -7.58 -3.46
CA ASP A 161 7.11 -6.99 -3.06
C ASP A 161 8.24 -8.02 -3.08
N HIS A 162 8.02 -9.17 -2.45
CA HIS A 162 9.00 -10.26 -2.43
C HIS A 162 9.35 -10.73 -3.85
N PHE A 163 8.34 -10.94 -4.70
CA PHE A 163 8.56 -11.37 -6.07
C PHE A 163 9.36 -10.33 -6.87
N ILE A 164 8.91 -9.06 -6.87
CA ILE A 164 9.57 -7.97 -7.59
C ILE A 164 11.01 -7.82 -7.13
N MET A 165 11.27 -7.77 -5.83
CA MET A 165 12.61 -7.61 -5.28
C MET A 165 13.52 -8.79 -5.61
N SER A 166 12.98 -10.01 -5.68
CA SER A 166 13.74 -11.19 -6.11
C SER A 166 14.23 -11.08 -7.56
N GLN A 167 13.48 -10.41 -8.43
CA GLN A 167 13.81 -10.25 -9.84
C GLN A 167 14.87 -9.15 -10.10
N VAL A 168 15.05 -8.18 -9.19
CA VAL A 168 15.99 -7.06 -9.37
C VAL A 168 17.40 -7.56 -9.70
N SER A 169 17.91 -8.56 -8.99
CA SER A 169 19.24 -9.13 -9.22
C SER A 169 19.36 -9.87 -10.56
N VAL A 170 18.27 -10.47 -11.01
CA VAL A 170 18.18 -11.18 -12.31
C VAL A 170 18.23 -10.16 -13.43
N TYR A 171 17.41 -9.10 -13.37
CA TYR A 171 17.34 -8.07 -14.40
C TYR A 171 18.64 -7.26 -14.52
N LYS A 172 19.36 -6.99 -13.43
CA LYS A 172 20.69 -6.36 -13.46
C LYS A 172 21.70 -7.09 -14.38
N LYS A 173 21.57 -8.41 -14.51
CA LYS A 173 22.48 -9.24 -15.33
C LYS A 173 21.88 -9.66 -16.68
N LEU A 174 20.57 -9.51 -16.83
CA LEU A 174 19.80 -10.04 -17.95
C LEU A 174 20.25 -9.44 -19.29
N TYR A 175 20.31 -8.11 -19.36
CA TYR A 175 20.73 -7.42 -20.59
C TYR A 175 22.14 -7.85 -21.07
N LYS A 176 23.12 -7.92 -20.15
CA LYS A 176 24.47 -8.37 -20.49
C LYS A 176 24.49 -9.78 -21.08
N ARG A 177 23.72 -10.69 -20.48
CA ARG A 177 23.62 -12.08 -20.98
C ARG A 177 22.94 -12.14 -22.34
N ALA A 178 21.80 -11.46 -22.51
CA ALA A 178 21.09 -11.40 -23.77
C ALA A 178 21.93 -10.75 -24.88
N PHE A 179 22.67 -9.70 -24.54
CA PHE A 179 23.61 -9.06 -25.47
C PHE A 179 24.69 -10.03 -25.94
N GLN A 180 25.28 -10.83 -25.06
CA GLN A 180 26.26 -11.85 -25.42
C GLN A 180 25.70 -12.89 -26.42
N LEU A 181 24.44 -13.27 -26.24
CA LEU A 181 23.72 -14.17 -27.17
C LEU A 181 23.46 -13.52 -28.54
N SER A 182 23.29 -12.20 -28.58
CA SER A 182 22.95 -11.45 -29.79
C SER A 182 24.14 -11.23 -30.75
N VAL A 183 25.38 -11.48 -30.33
CA VAL A 183 26.59 -11.24 -31.17
C VAL A 183 27.10 -12.48 -31.86
N VAL A 184 26.67 -13.69 -31.48
CA VAL A 184 27.13 -14.96 -32.02
C VAL A 184 25.99 -15.64 -32.79
N LYS A 185 26.17 -15.85 -34.10
CA LYS A 185 25.16 -16.42 -35.00
C LYS A 185 24.59 -17.76 -34.50
N LYS A 186 25.45 -18.64 -34.00
CA LYS A 186 25.06 -19.96 -33.48
C LYS A 186 24.14 -19.87 -32.22
N LEU A 187 24.16 -18.74 -31.54
CA LEU A 187 23.40 -18.51 -30.32
C LEU A 187 22.07 -17.74 -30.55
N ALA A 188 21.79 -17.33 -31.80
CA ALA A 188 20.55 -16.63 -32.14
C ALA A 188 19.28 -17.37 -31.68
N PRO A 189 19.15 -18.71 -31.86
CA PRO A 189 17.98 -19.44 -31.33
C PRO A 189 17.89 -19.41 -29.79
N GLN A 190 19.01 -19.32 -29.10
CA GLN A 190 19.04 -19.19 -27.63
C GLN A 190 18.62 -17.78 -27.19
N LEU A 191 18.95 -16.76 -27.98
CA LEU A 191 18.46 -15.41 -27.76
C LEU A 191 16.95 -15.36 -27.81
N GLU A 192 16.32 -15.94 -28.82
CA GLU A 192 14.85 -15.96 -28.96
C GLU A 192 14.19 -16.75 -27.81
N LYS A 193 14.77 -17.87 -27.39
CA LYS A 193 14.29 -18.58 -26.19
C LYS A 193 14.43 -17.73 -24.91
N ALA A 194 15.52 -16.97 -24.79
CA ALA A 194 15.73 -16.07 -23.63
C ALA A 194 14.71 -14.93 -23.64
N LYS A 195 14.41 -14.33 -24.79
CA LYS A 195 13.39 -13.28 -24.95
C LYS A 195 11.99 -13.81 -24.60
N ALA A 196 11.62 -14.99 -25.10
CA ALA A 196 10.33 -15.60 -24.80
C ALA A 196 10.18 -15.89 -23.29
N ARG A 197 11.24 -16.41 -22.64
CA ARG A 197 11.23 -16.66 -21.19
C ARG A 197 11.15 -15.35 -20.39
N GLU A 198 11.87 -14.34 -20.83
CA GLU A 198 11.83 -13.02 -20.20
C GLU A 198 10.45 -12.39 -20.32
N ALA A 199 9.80 -12.46 -21.48
CA ALA A 199 8.45 -11.95 -21.67
C ALA A 199 7.44 -12.57 -20.66
N LEU A 200 7.51 -13.89 -20.44
CA LEU A 200 6.67 -14.57 -19.45
C LEU A 200 6.96 -14.13 -18.00
N ILE A 201 8.23 -13.86 -17.70
CA ILE A 201 8.61 -13.34 -16.36
C ILE A 201 8.12 -11.91 -16.21
N PHE A 202 8.24 -11.09 -17.25
CA PHE A 202 7.81 -9.70 -17.22
C PHE A 202 6.28 -9.56 -17.10
N GLU A 203 5.52 -10.43 -17.76
CA GLU A 203 4.06 -10.50 -17.59
C GLU A 203 3.68 -10.76 -16.13
N LYS A 204 4.33 -11.72 -15.46
CA LYS A 204 4.13 -11.98 -14.04
C LYS A 204 4.57 -10.80 -13.17
N LEU A 205 5.66 -10.14 -13.55
CA LEU A 205 6.17 -8.96 -12.85
C LEU A 205 5.16 -7.80 -12.92
N GLN A 206 4.59 -7.59 -14.11
CA GLN A 206 3.54 -6.59 -14.31
C GLN A 206 2.30 -6.91 -13.48
N ALA A 207 1.82 -8.15 -13.49
CA ALA A 207 0.67 -8.57 -12.70
C ALA A 207 0.92 -8.38 -11.18
N SER A 208 2.12 -8.72 -10.70
CA SER A 208 2.49 -8.49 -9.29
C SER A 208 2.57 -7.00 -8.95
N TYR A 209 3.09 -6.18 -9.85
CA TYR A 209 3.14 -4.73 -9.67
C TYR A 209 1.72 -4.12 -9.60
N ASP A 210 0.82 -4.55 -10.48
CA ASP A 210 -0.56 -4.08 -10.50
C ASP A 210 -1.31 -4.52 -9.23
N ALA A 211 -1.05 -5.74 -8.73
CA ALA A 211 -1.59 -6.21 -7.46
C ALA A 211 -1.09 -5.37 -6.27
N ALA A 212 0.22 -5.04 -6.23
CA ALA A 212 0.78 -4.18 -5.20
C ALA A 212 0.17 -2.77 -5.22
N LYS A 213 -0.09 -2.23 -6.41
CA LYS A 213 -0.73 -0.93 -6.59
C LYS A 213 -2.18 -0.96 -6.08
N ALA A 214 -2.96 -1.97 -6.46
CA ALA A 214 -4.33 -2.14 -5.97
C ALA A 214 -4.39 -2.29 -4.44
N ALA A 215 -3.45 -3.04 -3.85
CA ALA A 215 -3.34 -3.17 -2.40
C ALA A 215 -3.04 -1.83 -1.72
N THR A 216 -2.26 -0.96 -2.35
CA THR A 216 -1.93 0.37 -1.82
C THR A 216 -3.15 1.31 -1.82
N GLU A 217 -4.08 1.14 -2.75
CA GLU A 217 -5.35 1.89 -2.77
C GLU A 217 -6.23 1.55 -1.56
N LEU A 218 -6.24 0.28 -1.15
CA LEU A 218 -6.97 -0.18 0.04
C LEU A 218 -6.23 0.14 1.35
N VAL A 219 -4.90 0.16 1.32
CA VAL A 219 -4.05 0.37 2.49
C VAL A 219 -3.00 1.45 2.19
N PRO A 220 -3.36 2.75 2.30
CA PRO A 220 -2.48 3.87 1.90
C PRO A 220 -1.14 3.94 2.63
N SER A 221 -1.02 3.33 3.81
CA SER A 221 0.25 3.25 4.55
C SER A 221 1.33 2.41 3.85
N LEU A 222 0.98 1.63 2.82
CA LEU A 222 1.92 0.90 1.96
C LEU A 222 2.62 1.81 0.93
N GLN A 223 2.14 3.05 0.73
CA GLN A 223 2.64 3.97 -0.30
C GLN A 223 4.16 4.20 -0.26
N PRO A 224 4.83 4.39 0.89
CA PRO A 224 6.27 4.58 0.91
C PRO A 224 7.04 3.37 0.34
N ARG A 225 6.56 2.16 0.58
CA ARG A 225 7.15 0.95 0.02
C ARG A 225 6.81 0.78 -1.45
N MET A 226 5.59 1.15 -1.86
CA MET A 226 5.18 1.15 -3.26
C MET A 226 6.06 2.07 -4.12
N ASN A 227 6.42 3.25 -3.63
CA ASN A 227 7.33 4.16 -4.33
C ASN A 227 8.70 3.51 -4.61
N MET A 228 9.21 2.70 -3.68
CA MET A 228 10.45 1.95 -3.92
C MET A 228 10.26 0.85 -4.98
N LEU A 229 9.11 0.19 -5.00
CA LEU A 229 8.79 -0.80 -6.04
C LEU A 229 8.65 -0.14 -7.41
N ASP A 230 8.06 1.04 -7.49
CA ASP A 230 7.94 1.83 -8.72
C ASP A 230 9.30 2.08 -9.35
N GLU A 231 10.27 2.56 -8.56
CA GLU A 231 11.63 2.80 -9.05
C GLU A 231 12.27 1.52 -9.62
N GLN A 232 12.15 0.40 -8.90
CA GLN A 232 12.72 -0.87 -9.36
C GLN A 232 11.99 -1.40 -10.60
N PHE A 233 10.67 -1.28 -10.62
CA PHE A 233 9.85 -1.72 -11.75
C PHE A 233 10.18 -0.96 -13.03
N VAL A 234 10.32 0.37 -12.97
CA VAL A 234 10.72 1.21 -14.13
C VAL A 234 12.07 0.76 -14.70
N VAL A 235 13.05 0.47 -13.83
CA VAL A 235 14.36 -0.04 -14.25
C VAL A 235 14.21 -1.39 -14.94
N MET A 236 13.46 -2.33 -14.37
CA MET A 236 13.26 -3.66 -14.95
C MET A 236 12.50 -3.59 -16.27
N LYS A 237 11.51 -2.72 -16.40
CA LYS A 237 10.79 -2.45 -17.64
C LYS A 237 11.72 -1.96 -18.74
N SER A 238 12.58 -0.97 -18.43
CA SER A 238 13.60 -0.50 -19.38
C SER A 238 14.57 -1.60 -19.83
N VAL A 239 14.94 -2.50 -18.92
CA VAL A 239 15.79 -3.65 -19.27
C VAL A 239 15.04 -4.64 -20.15
N SER A 240 13.78 -4.95 -19.84
CA SER A 240 12.91 -5.80 -20.65
C SER A 240 12.82 -5.28 -22.09
N GLU A 241 12.45 -4.01 -22.25
CA GLU A 241 12.34 -3.36 -23.56
C GLU A 241 13.65 -3.47 -24.36
N LYS A 242 14.79 -3.23 -23.71
CA LYS A 242 16.12 -3.38 -24.33
C LYS A 242 16.41 -4.81 -24.73
N VAL A 243 16.04 -5.80 -23.93
CA VAL A 243 16.23 -7.21 -24.22
C VAL A 243 15.34 -7.64 -25.40
N GLN A 244 14.08 -7.22 -25.42
CA GLN A 244 13.15 -7.53 -26.51
C GLN A 244 13.57 -6.91 -27.85
N ALA A 245 14.21 -5.72 -27.82
CA ALA A 245 14.73 -5.04 -28.97
C ALA A 245 16.06 -5.63 -29.50
N LEU A 246 16.71 -6.55 -28.77
CA LEU A 246 17.93 -7.17 -29.24
C LEU A 246 17.67 -8.09 -30.44
N GLU A 247 18.41 -7.84 -31.49
CA GLU A 247 18.48 -8.70 -32.68
C GLU A 247 19.90 -9.25 -32.83
N TYR A 248 20.03 -10.37 -33.51
CA TYR A 248 21.36 -10.84 -33.88
C TYR A 248 22.01 -9.83 -34.81
N LYS A 249 23.16 -9.25 -34.38
CA LYS A 249 24.03 -8.41 -35.22
C LYS A 249 25.47 -8.79 -34.95
N PRO A 250 26.24 -9.12 -36.00
CA PRO A 250 27.67 -9.39 -35.84
C PRO A 250 28.41 -8.21 -35.20
N ILE A 251 29.43 -8.49 -34.39
CA ILE A 251 30.21 -7.44 -33.70
C ILE A 251 30.73 -6.40 -34.69
N ILE A 252 31.23 -6.84 -35.87
CA ILE A 252 31.77 -5.95 -36.91
C ILE A 252 30.70 -4.94 -37.38
N GLN A 253 29.46 -5.34 -37.52
CA GLN A 253 28.37 -4.44 -37.93
C GLN A 253 28.04 -3.43 -36.84
N ARG A 254 28.05 -3.84 -35.57
CA ARG A 254 27.86 -2.93 -34.43
C ARG A 254 29.00 -1.91 -34.31
N ILE A 255 30.26 -2.35 -34.53
CA ILE A 255 31.42 -1.44 -34.54
C ILE A 255 31.30 -0.43 -35.68
N LYS A 256 30.85 -0.84 -36.87
CA LYS A 256 30.60 0.11 -37.96
C LYS A 256 29.53 1.15 -37.58
N ASP A 257 28.42 0.74 -37.01
CA ASP A 257 27.36 1.65 -36.56
C ASP A 257 27.89 2.68 -35.54
N TYR A 258 28.75 2.24 -34.59
CA TYR A 258 29.44 3.14 -33.64
C TYR A 258 30.44 4.06 -34.31
N LEU A 259 31.23 3.57 -35.28
CA LEU A 259 32.22 4.37 -36.00
C LEU A 259 31.52 5.47 -36.83
N PHE A 260 30.39 5.16 -37.47
CA PHE A 260 29.61 6.16 -38.17
C PHE A 260 29.08 7.24 -37.23
N GLY A 261 28.58 6.84 -36.05
CA GLY A 261 28.11 7.80 -35.01
C GLY A 261 29.25 8.69 -34.53
N LEU A 262 30.44 8.13 -34.23
CA LEU A 262 31.65 8.88 -33.85
C LEU A 262 32.12 9.83 -34.95
N ALA A 263 32.12 9.38 -36.20
CA ALA A 263 32.48 10.21 -37.35
C ALA A 263 31.54 11.39 -37.51
N ALA A 264 30.24 11.18 -37.36
CA ALA A 264 29.27 12.28 -37.40
C ALA A 264 29.50 13.31 -36.28
N VAL A 265 29.76 12.86 -35.05
CA VAL A 265 30.08 13.75 -33.93
C VAL A 265 31.39 14.51 -34.19
N ALA A 266 32.41 13.85 -34.73
CA ALA A 266 33.68 14.48 -35.07
C ALA A 266 33.53 15.58 -36.17
N VAL A 267 32.69 15.33 -37.19
CA VAL A 267 32.34 16.33 -38.20
C VAL A 267 31.63 17.53 -37.58
N ILE A 268 30.68 17.32 -36.70
CA ILE A 268 29.98 18.40 -36.01
C ILE A 268 30.96 19.21 -35.14
N MET A 269 31.85 18.57 -34.41
CA MET A 269 32.89 19.23 -33.61
C MET A 269 33.83 20.06 -34.44
N LEU A 270 34.27 19.53 -35.60
CA LEU A 270 35.08 20.27 -36.56
C LEU A 270 34.36 21.51 -37.10
N PHE A 271 33.08 21.39 -37.40
CA PHE A 271 32.30 22.52 -37.90
C PHE A 271 32.14 23.59 -36.82
N VAL A 272 31.85 23.22 -35.60
CA VAL A 272 31.78 24.13 -34.46
C VAL A 272 33.13 24.81 -34.20
N SER A 273 34.25 24.09 -34.27
CA SER A 273 35.57 24.66 -34.06
C SER A 273 35.95 25.67 -35.16
N LEU A 274 35.58 25.40 -36.42
CA LEU A 274 35.74 26.33 -37.51
C LEU A 274 34.91 27.61 -37.35
N MET A 275 33.69 27.46 -36.89
CA MET A 275 32.80 28.65 -36.60
C MET A 275 33.42 29.51 -35.49
N ILE A 276 33.90 28.89 -34.41
CA ILE A 276 34.56 29.59 -33.31
C ILE A 276 35.84 30.28 -33.79
N ALA A 277 36.67 29.64 -34.65
CA ALA A 277 37.86 30.21 -35.21
C ALA A 277 37.54 31.45 -36.10
N LYS A 278 36.50 31.33 -36.97
CA LYS A 278 36.03 32.46 -37.79
C LYS A 278 35.51 33.59 -36.92
N TYR A 279 34.76 33.31 -35.87
CA TYR A 279 34.28 34.31 -34.97
C TYR A 279 35.41 35.05 -34.22
N LYS A 280 36.44 34.33 -33.75
CA LYS A 280 37.62 34.92 -33.15
C LYS A 280 38.34 35.83 -34.14
N ALA A 281 38.62 35.34 -35.36
CA ALA A 281 39.27 36.13 -36.40
C ALA A 281 38.49 37.41 -36.76
N TYR A 282 37.14 37.31 -36.77
CA TYR A 282 36.31 38.50 -36.99
C TYR A 282 36.38 39.49 -35.83
N LYS A 283 36.37 39.01 -34.59
CA LYS A 283 36.50 39.85 -33.39
C LYS A 283 37.88 40.54 -33.33
N ASP A 284 38.94 39.82 -33.69
CA ASP A 284 40.31 40.38 -33.75
C ASP A 284 40.43 41.43 -34.83
N LYS A 285 39.80 41.26 -36.02
CA LYS A 285 39.73 42.30 -37.06
C LYS A 285 39.05 43.56 -36.56
N ILE A 286 37.92 43.43 -35.88
CA ILE A 286 37.21 44.61 -35.31
C ILE A 286 38.06 45.30 -34.24
N ALA A 287 38.74 44.53 -33.37
CA ALA A 287 39.60 45.08 -32.34
C ALA A 287 40.79 45.84 -32.96
N ASN A 288 41.39 45.27 -34.04
CA ASN A 288 42.50 45.94 -34.77
C ASN A 288 42.03 47.22 -35.51
N LEU A 289 40.85 47.19 -36.13
CA LEU A 289 40.22 48.37 -36.73
C LEU A 289 39.98 49.50 -35.72
N LYS A 290 39.48 49.18 -34.54
CA LYS A 290 39.29 50.13 -33.44
C LYS A 290 40.62 50.73 -32.97
N LYS A 291 41.68 49.91 -32.81
CA LYS A 291 43.02 50.40 -32.46
C LYS A 291 43.60 51.32 -33.53
N MET A 292 43.43 50.99 -34.81
CA MET A 292 43.82 51.87 -35.90
C MET A 292 43.07 53.17 -35.89
N ASP A 293 41.77 53.17 -35.66
CA ASP A 293 40.94 54.38 -35.55
C ASP A 293 41.37 55.28 -34.40
N GLU A 294 41.69 54.69 -33.24
CA GLU A 294 42.24 55.43 -32.09
C GLU A 294 43.62 56.04 -32.38
N LEU A 295 44.49 55.30 -33.09
CA LEU A 295 45.82 55.79 -33.48
C LEU A 295 45.71 56.96 -34.50
N MET A 296 44.78 56.88 -35.45
CA MET A 296 44.56 57.92 -36.45
C MET A 296 43.92 59.19 -35.83
N LYS A 297 43.04 59.04 -34.89
CA LYS A 297 42.50 60.16 -34.08
C LYS A 297 43.57 60.84 -33.27
N LYS A 298 44.54 60.13 -32.71
CA LYS A 298 45.71 60.65 -31.99
C LYS A 298 46.70 61.37 -32.92
N GLN A 299 46.75 61.05 -34.23
CA GLN A 299 47.58 61.69 -35.21
C GLN A 299 46.92 62.90 -35.91
N GLY A 300 45.68 63.26 -35.54
CA GLY A 300 44.98 64.44 -36.09
C GLY A 300 44.58 64.34 -37.58
N LYS A 301 44.51 63.06 -38.09
CA LYS A 301 44.07 62.80 -39.46
C LYS A 301 42.64 62.27 -39.44
N ASP A 302 41.69 63.08 -39.90
CA ASP A 302 40.32 62.66 -40.18
C ASP A 302 40.32 61.61 -41.31
N VAL A 303 39.95 60.40 -41.03
CA VAL A 303 39.84 59.33 -42.02
C VAL A 303 38.38 59.30 -42.52
N GLN A 304 38.22 59.71 -43.79
CA GLN A 304 36.97 59.43 -44.52
C GLN A 304 36.92 57.89 -44.83
N TYR A 305 35.96 57.21 -44.23
CA TYR A 305 35.69 55.84 -44.61
C TYR A 305 35.01 55.72 -45.95
N PRO A 306 35.40 54.86 -46.85
CA PRO A 306 34.65 54.58 -48.07
C PRO A 306 33.28 54.00 -47.65
N THR A 307 32.21 54.65 -48.02
CA THR A 307 30.87 54.17 -47.99
C THR A 307 30.72 52.98 -48.94
N ILE A 308 30.43 51.80 -48.40
CA ILE A 308 30.08 50.62 -49.19
C ILE A 308 28.61 50.69 -49.56
#